data_859c75c60bb42043d6d7f074965834b8
#
_entry.id   859c75c60bb42043d6d7f074965834b8
#
_cell.length_a   1.000
_cell.length_b   1.000
_cell.length_c   1.000
_cell.angle_alpha   90.00
_cell.angle_beta   90.00
_cell.angle_gamma   90.00
#
_symmetry.space_group_name_H-M   'P 1'
#
loop_
_entity.id
_entity.type
_entity.pdbx_description
1 polymer ?
#
loop_
_entity_poly.entity_id
_entity_poly.type
_entity_poly.pdbx_seq_one_letter_code
_entity_poly.pdbx_strand_id
1 'polypeptide(L)'
;LKHSTMADEQATGIMKLKPSQISPRVLTVGDPARAAYVASLMKDVVTVAQNREYHTYTGTYNGVKVTVASHGVGGGGASMAFEELIMAGAKLIVRAGTCGSFQSKYREGSLFVATGAVRNDGVTDRLIPPAYPATASGETVAALQKVCEKEEGLNFSTGVMLTEGGFYDGPLGNQHQMWAKAGVLGIEMEASVLFVIAGIRGIKTGGIFNVDNYIFSRLEEGEGAAAYHPHRDIVIKGNERMCRIALEAVATMEL
;
A
#
# COMPACT_ATOMS: atom_id res chain seq x y z
N LEU A 1 19.16 -37.50 7.36
CA LEU A 1 19.32 -36.06 7.17
C LEU A 1 19.68 -35.81 5.69
N LYS A 2 18.66 -35.56 4.82
CA LYS A 2 18.90 -35.14 3.44
C LYS A 2 19.17 -33.65 3.47
N HIS A 3 20.37 -33.24 3.09
CA HIS A 3 20.67 -31.86 2.72
C HIS A 3 19.80 -31.51 1.50
N SER A 4 18.76 -30.71 1.71
CA SER A 4 18.03 -30.07 0.61
C SER A 4 19.00 -29.07 -0.03
N THR A 5 19.47 -29.40 -1.21
CA THR A 5 20.24 -28.47 -2.06
C THR A 5 19.30 -27.35 -2.50
N MET A 6 19.76 -26.10 -2.48
CA MET A 6 19.03 -24.86 -2.87
C MET A 6 18.57 -24.83 -4.34
N ALA A 7 18.53 -25.98 -5.04
CA ALA A 7 18.38 -26.06 -6.48
C ALA A 7 16.93 -26.14 -7.01
N ASP A 8 15.90 -26.33 -6.17
CA ASP A 8 14.53 -26.64 -6.61
C ASP A 8 13.40 -25.81 -5.96
N GLU A 9 13.66 -24.57 -5.53
CA GLU A 9 12.55 -23.70 -5.12
C GLU A 9 11.74 -23.25 -6.35
N GLN A 10 10.49 -23.69 -6.42
CA GLN A 10 9.57 -23.28 -7.48
C GLN A 10 9.25 -21.79 -7.34
N ALA A 11 9.42 -21.02 -8.42
CA ALA A 11 9.02 -19.62 -8.47
C ALA A 11 7.50 -19.48 -8.54
N THR A 12 6.96 -18.39 -7.94
CA THR A 12 5.54 -18.03 -8.06
C THR A 12 5.12 -17.78 -9.52
N GLY A 13 3.81 -17.88 -9.78
CA GLY A 13 3.29 -17.91 -11.15
C GLY A 13 3.44 -16.59 -11.93
N ILE A 14 3.15 -15.47 -11.29
CA ILE A 14 3.08 -14.14 -11.92
C ILE A 14 4.29 -13.28 -11.55
N MET A 15 4.58 -13.08 -10.29
CA MET A 15 5.71 -12.26 -9.85
C MET A 15 7.08 -12.94 -10.01
N LYS A 16 7.09 -14.27 -10.26
CA LYS A 16 8.32 -15.08 -10.45
C LYS A 16 9.27 -15.05 -9.24
N LEU A 17 8.71 -15.02 -8.04
CA LEU A 17 9.45 -14.96 -6.78
C LEU A 17 9.81 -16.36 -6.26
N LYS A 18 11.03 -16.51 -5.76
CA LYS A 18 11.45 -17.67 -4.99
C LYS A 18 11.57 -17.28 -3.51
N PRO A 19 11.19 -18.16 -2.55
CA PRO A 19 11.26 -17.87 -1.11
C PRO A 19 12.64 -17.39 -0.63
N SER A 20 13.74 -17.96 -1.14
CA SER A 20 15.11 -17.55 -0.79
C SER A 20 15.47 -16.11 -1.20
N GLN A 21 14.73 -15.52 -2.14
CA GLN A 21 15.06 -14.23 -2.74
C GLN A 21 14.42 -13.04 -2.01
N ILE A 22 13.33 -13.26 -1.26
CA ILE A 22 12.63 -12.17 -0.58
C ILE A 22 12.88 -12.15 0.93
N SER A 23 12.58 -11.01 1.54
CA SER A 23 12.53 -10.84 2.98
C SER A 23 11.13 -11.17 3.50
N PRO A 24 10.96 -11.64 4.74
CA PRO A 24 9.65 -11.70 5.39
C PRO A 24 9.02 -10.31 5.63
N ARG A 25 9.80 -9.23 5.49
CA ARG A 25 9.39 -7.82 5.61
C ARG A 25 9.24 -7.23 4.23
N VAL A 26 8.03 -6.86 3.86
CA VAL A 26 7.73 -6.38 2.50
C VAL A 26 7.07 -5.01 2.56
N LEU A 27 7.59 -4.08 1.77
CA LEU A 27 6.94 -2.82 1.43
C LEU A 27 6.38 -2.92 0.02
N THR A 28 5.08 -2.64 -0.17
CA THR A 28 4.46 -2.63 -1.50
C THR A 28 4.00 -1.24 -1.91
N VAL A 29 4.08 -0.97 -3.20
CA VAL A 29 3.65 0.26 -3.86
C VAL A 29 2.89 -0.05 -5.15
N GLY A 30 2.05 0.85 -5.64
CA GLY A 30 1.32 0.63 -6.90
C GLY A 30 2.24 0.70 -8.13
N ASP A 31 3.10 1.71 -8.17
CA ASP A 31 3.91 2.10 -9.31
C ASP A 31 5.30 1.42 -9.29
N PRO A 32 5.72 0.73 -10.39
CA PRO A 32 7.07 0.17 -10.53
C PRO A 32 8.20 1.20 -10.35
N ALA A 33 8.01 2.44 -10.82
CA ALA A 33 9.01 3.49 -10.64
C ALA A 33 9.16 3.88 -9.18
N ARG A 34 8.07 3.88 -8.40
CA ARG A 34 8.13 4.09 -6.96
C ARG A 34 8.81 2.92 -6.24
N ALA A 35 8.62 1.67 -6.70
CA ALA A 35 9.36 0.53 -6.18
C ALA A 35 10.88 0.68 -6.39
N ALA A 36 11.30 1.12 -7.58
CA ALA A 36 12.69 1.42 -7.89
C ALA A 36 13.24 2.57 -7.03
N TYR A 37 12.45 3.63 -6.79
CA TYR A 37 12.83 4.72 -5.89
C TYR A 37 13.07 4.21 -4.46
N VAL A 38 12.15 3.42 -3.89
CA VAL A 38 12.35 2.86 -2.54
C VAL A 38 13.57 1.96 -2.51
N ALA A 39 13.80 1.15 -3.53
CA ALA A 39 14.99 0.32 -3.65
C ALA A 39 16.27 1.17 -3.61
N SER A 40 16.29 2.35 -4.23
CA SER A 40 17.45 3.25 -4.21
C SER A 40 17.80 3.80 -2.81
N LEU A 41 16.89 3.72 -1.84
CA LEU A 41 17.11 4.10 -0.44
C LEU A 41 17.78 2.98 0.37
N MET A 42 17.89 1.77 -0.17
CA MET A 42 18.46 0.60 0.48
C MET A 42 19.91 0.36 0.02
N LYS A 43 20.63 -0.50 0.75
CA LYS A 43 21.97 -0.99 0.38
C LYS A 43 21.87 -2.42 -0.13
N ASP A 44 22.89 -2.86 -0.87
CA ASP A 44 23.06 -4.23 -1.38
C ASP A 44 21.82 -4.73 -2.14
N VAL A 45 21.26 -3.85 -2.97
CA VAL A 45 20.01 -4.11 -3.67
C VAL A 45 20.20 -5.09 -4.81
N VAL A 46 19.35 -6.11 -4.84
CA VAL A 46 19.23 -7.08 -5.91
C VAL A 46 17.85 -6.94 -6.56
N THR A 47 17.81 -6.82 -7.88
CA THR A 47 16.55 -6.98 -8.63
C THR A 47 16.18 -8.45 -8.63
N VAL A 48 15.08 -8.80 -7.96
CA VAL A 48 14.62 -10.18 -7.83
C VAL A 48 13.87 -10.63 -9.08
N ALA A 49 12.91 -9.83 -9.51
CA ALA A 49 12.11 -10.08 -10.70
C ALA A 49 11.51 -8.79 -11.25
N GLN A 50 11.26 -8.78 -12.56
CA GLN A 50 10.49 -7.74 -13.24
C GLN A 50 9.62 -8.44 -14.28
N ASN A 51 8.32 -8.51 -14.00
CA ASN A 51 7.33 -9.11 -14.90
C ASN A 51 6.07 -8.26 -14.88
N ARG A 52 5.65 -7.74 -16.03
CA ARG A 52 4.53 -6.79 -16.14
C ARG A 52 4.75 -5.58 -15.22
N GLU A 53 3.72 -5.17 -14.48
CA GLU A 53 3.74 -4.13 -13.44
C GLU A 53 4.39 -4.58 -12.11
N TYR A 54 4.76 -5.85 -11.99
CA TYR A 54 5.34 -6.42 -10.75
C TYR A 54 6.86 -6.38 -10.79
N HIS A 55 7.44 -5.36 -10.20
CA HIS A 55 8.90 -5.20 -10.05
C HIS A 55 9.27 -5.42 -8.59
N THR A 56 10.20 -6.33 -8.33
CA THR A 56 10.58 -6.75 -6.98
C THR A 56 12.08 -6.57 -6.77
N TYR A 57 12.43 -5.92 -5.68
CA TYR A 57 13.79 -5.66 -5.25
C TYR A 57 13.96 -6.11 -3.80
N THR A 58 15.12 -6.67 -3.46
CA THR A 58 15.49 -7.00 -2.08
C THR A 58 16.82 -6.35 -1.75
N GLY A 59 16.92 -5.73 -0.59
CA GLY A 59 18.13 -5.06 -0.12
C GLY A 59 18.16 -4.95 1.40
N THR A 60 19.05 -4.12 1.91
CA THR A 60 19.23 -3.89 3.34
C THR A 60 18.97 -2.42 3.68
N TYR A 61 18.09 -2.17 4.66
CA TYR A 61 17.82 -0.86 5.22
C TYR A 61 18.09 -0.87 6.71
N ASN A 62 18.97 0.01 7.20
CA ASN A 62 19.40 0.07 8.61
C ASN A 62 19.82 -1.31 9.19
N GLY A 63 20.52 -2.12 8.38
CA GLY A 63 20.97 -3.46 8.77
C GLY A 63 19.90 -4.57 8.69
N VAL A 64 18.67 -4.24 8.27
CA VAL A 64 17.55 -5.17 8.17
C VAL A 64 17.26 -5.49 6.70
N LYS A 65 17.11 -6.78 6.36
CA LYS A 65 16.70 -7.20 5.01
C LYS A 65 15.23 -6.82 4.78
N VAL A 66 14.96 -6.12 3.69
CA VAL A 66 13.62 -5.69 3.27
C VAL A 66 13.43 -6.00 1.79
N THR A 67 12.24 -6.43 1.43
CA THR A 67 11.81 -6.55 0.02
C THR A 67 10.84 -5.41 -0.31
N VAL A 68 11.01 -4.82 -1.48
CA VAL A 68 10.09 -3.83 -2.06
C VAL A 68 9.50 -4.40 -3.33
N ALA A 69 8.17 -4.31 -3.48
CA ALA A 69 7.49 -4.81 -4.67
C ALA A 69 6.40 -3.85 -5.15
N SER A 70 6.25 -3.70 -6.46
CA SER A 70 5.06 -3.06 -7.05
C SER A 70 3.95 -4.08 -7.29
N HIS A 71 2.69 -3.62 -7.22
CA HIS A 71 1.49 -4.45 -7.39
C HIS A 71 0.54 -3.95 -8.49
N GLY A 72 0.88 -2.86 -9.20
CA GLY A 72 0.01 -2.26 -10.20
C GLY A 72 -1.15 -1.47 -9.58
N VAL A 73 -2.17 -1.20 -10.39
CA VAL A 73 -3.38 -0.45 -10.01
C VAL A 73 -4.59 -1.38 -9.95
N GLY A 74 -5.36 -1.24 -8.87
CA GLY A 74 -6.63 -1.94 -8.68
C GLY A 74 -6.51 -3.30 -8.00
N GLY A 75 -7.58 -3.67 -7.31
CA GLY A 75 -7.65 -4.83 -6.43
C GLY A 75 -7.32 -6.16 -7.10
N GLY A 76 -7.71 -6.36 -8.36
CA GLY A 76 -7.48 -7.61 -9.09
C GLY A 76 -6.00 -7.94 -9.27
N GLY A 77 -5.21 -6.97 -9.77
CA GLY A 77 -3.75 -7.11 -9.93
C GLY A 77 -3.04 -7.21 -8.59
N ALA A 78 -3.40 -6.33 -7.65
CA ALA A 78 -2.82 -6.29 -6.31
C ALA A 78 -3.05 -7.59 -5.53
N SER A 79 -4.22 -8.24 -5.68
CA SER A 79 -4.52 -9.51 -5.00
C SER A 79 -3.55 -10.62 -5.38
N MET A 80 -3.17 -10.71 -6.66
CA MET A 80 -2.16 -11.67 -7.12
C MET A 80 -0.80 -11.39 -6.50
N ALA A 81 -0.38 -10.13 -6.44
CA ALA A 81 0.89 -9.75 -5.83
C ALA A 81 0.93 -10.09 -4.33
N PHE A 82 -0.11 -9.77 -3.58
CA PHE A 82 -0.16 -10.03 -2.14
C PHE A 82 -0.12 -11.53 -1.84
N GLU A 83 -0.90 -12.34 -2.56
CA GLU A 83 -0.88 -13.80 -2.41
C GLU A 83 0.51 -14.38 -2.74
N GLU A 84 1.13 -13.98 -3.84
CA GLU A 84 2.43 -14.51 -4.24
C GLU A 84 3.58 -14.06 -3.33
N LEU A 85 3.53 -12.83 -2.78
CA LEU A 85 4.46 -12.39 -1.74
C LEU A 85 4.33 -13.25 -0.46
N ILE A 86 3.10 -13.58 -0.06
CA ILE A 86 2.85 -14.47 1.09
C ILE A 86 3.34 -15.89 0.79
N MET A 87 3.04 -16.44 -0.38
CA MET A 87 3.57 -17.75 -0.82
C MET A 87 5.10 -17.79 -0.82
N ALA A 88 5.74 -16.67 -1.19
CA ALA A 88 7.20 -16.54 -1.16
C ALA A 88 7.78 -16.27 0.25
N GLY A 89 6.93 -16.18 1.30
CA GLY A 89 7.37 -16.14 2.68
C GLY A 89 7.22 -14.80 3.40
N ALA A 90 6.51 -13.82 2.83
CA ALA A 90 6.19 -12.57 3.53
C ALA A 90 5.40 -12.84 4.83
N LYS A 91 5.79 -12.17 5.92
CA LYS A 91 5.14 -12.19 7.24
C LYS A 91 4.58 -10.82 7.63
N LEU A 92 5.07 -9.79 6.99
CA LEU A 92 4.61 -8.41 7.10
C LEU A 92 4.54 -7.82 5.70
N ILE A 93 3.40 -7.27 5.33
CA ILE A 93 3.24 -6.47 4.10
C ILE A 93 2.65 -5.12 4.46
N VAL A 94 3.38 -4.04 4.18
CA VAL A 94 2.91 -2.66 4.31
C VAL A 94 2.74 -2.07 2.91
N ARG A 95 1.60 -1.42 2.67
CA ARG A 95 1.33 -0.68 1.43
C ARG A 95 1.61 0.80 1.63
N ALA A 96 2.43 1.39 0.75
CA ALA A 96 2.61 2.84 0.62
C ALA A 96 2.02 3.30 -0.72
N GLY A 97 0.94 4.07 -0.67
CA GLY A 97 0.16 4.48 -1.84
C GLY A 97 -0.21 5.95 -1.84
N THR A 98 -0.87 6.40 -2.91
CA THR A 98 -1.52 7.71 -2.97
C THR A 98 -3.02 7.57 -2.72
N CYS A 99 -3.66 8.65 -2.30
CA CYS A 99 -5.10 8.69 -2.06
C CYS A 99 -5.68 10.09 -2.30
N GLY A 100 -6.96 10.12 -2.64
CA GLY A 100 -7.75 11.33 -2.53
C GLY A 100 -8.25 11.53 -1.10
N SER A 101 -8.21 12.77 -0.57
CA SER A 101 -8.74 13.09 0.76
C SER A 101 -10.24 13.40 0.70
N PHE A 102 -11.01 12.89 1.67
CA PHE A 102 -12.39 13.31 1.93
C PHE A 102 -12.49 14.43 2.96
N GLN A 103 -11.39 14.78 3.62
CA GLN A 103 -11.34 15.70 4.75
C GLN A 103 -10.62 16.98 4.35
N SER A 104 -11.31 18.12 4.33
CA SER A 104 -10.79 19.41 3.84
C SER A 104 -9.53 19.91 4.55
N LYS A 105 -9.29 19.48 5.79
CA LYS A 105 -8.10 19.84 6.58
C LYS A 105 -6.83 19.09 6.17
N TYR A 106 -6.95 18.02 5.37
CA TYR A 106 -5.82 17.25 4.86
C TYR A 106 -5.70 17.45 3.35
N ARG A 107 -4.72 18.21 2.97
CA ARG A 107 -4.41 18.55 1.59
C ARG A 107 -3.20 17.78 1.10
N GLU A 108 -2.80 18.03 -0.13
CA GLU A 108 -1.67 17.39 -0.79
C GLU A 108 -0.41 17.39 0.07
N GLY A 109 0.26 16.26 0.16
CA GLY A 109 1.41 16.05 1.02
C GLY A 109 1.08 15.68 2.47
N SER A 110 -0.21 15.73 2.90
CA SER A 110 -0.65 15.12 4.16
C SER A 110 -0.61 13.59 4.05
N LEU A 111 -0.43 12.90 5.18
CA LEU A 111 -0.41 11.43 5.19
C LEU A 111 -1.58 10.84 5.97
N PHE A 112 -2.08 9.69 5.51
CA PHE A 112 -3.04 8.86 6.25
C PHE A 112 -2.43 7.51 6.61
N VAL A 113 -2.54 7.12 7.87
CA VAL A 113 -2.24 5.76 8.34
C VAL A 113 -3.58 5.01 8.48
N ALA A 114 -3.77 3.95 7.70
CA ALA A 114 -5.01 3.21 7.70
C ALA A 114 -5.13 2.25 8.88
N THR A 115 -6.23 2.34 9.64
CA THR A 115 -6.62 1.33 10.65
C THR A 115 -7.46 0.21 10.05
N GLY A 116 -8.10 0.48 8.93
CA GLY A 116 -8.94 -0.42 8.16
C GLY A 116 -9.43 0.26 6.88
N ALA A 117 -10.19 -0.47 6.09
CA ALA A 117 -10.76 0.07 4.87
C ALA A 117 -12.19 -0.43 4.63
N VAL A 118 -13.03 0.44 4.07
CA VAL A 118 -14.32 0.05 3.50
C VAL A 118 -14.05 -0.79 2.25
N ARG A 119 -14.72 -1.94 2.16
CA ARG A 119 -14.56 -2.93 1.09
C ARG A 119 -15.51 -2.62 -0.08
N ASN A 120 -15.11 -1.72 -0.96
CA ASN A 120 -15.80 -1.46 -2.23
C ASN A 120 -14.89 -1.78 -3.43
N ASP A 121 -14.03 -2.79 -3.25
CA ASP A 121 -12.94 -3.17 -4.16
C ASP A 121 -13.36 -4.13 -5.29
N GLY A 122 -14.52 -4.79 -5.16
CA GLY A 122 -15.04 -5.75 -6.14
C GLY A 122 -14.28 -7.09 -6.21
N VAL A 123 -13.30 -7.33 -5.35
CA VAL A 123 -12.45 -8.54 -5.32
C VAL A 123 -12.68 -9.35 -4.05
N THR A 124 -12.64 -8.69 -2.90
CA THR A 124 -12.61 -9.37 -1.60
C THR A 124 -13.91 -10.11 -1.28
N ASP A 125 -15.03 -9.73 -1.86
CA ASP A 125 -16.32 -10.43 -1.71
C ASP A 125 -16.30 -11.83 -2.34
N ARG A 126 -15.35 -12.10 -3.23
CA ARG A 126 -15.11 -13.45 -3.79
C ARG A 126 -14.25 -14.33 -2.87
N LEU A 127 -13.54 -13.72 -1.92
CA LEU A 127 -12.65 -14.42 -0.99
C LEU A 127 -13.36 -14.80 0.30
N ILE A 128 -14.18 -13.90 0.83
CA ILE A 128 -14.86 -14.05 2.13
C ILE A 128 -16.08 -13.11 2.18
N PRO A 129 -17.17 -13.46 2.91
CA PRO A 129 -18.35 -12.61 2.99
C PRO A 129 -18.03 -11.15 3.36
N PRO A 130 -18.82 -10.15 2.87
CA PRO A 130 -18.61 -8.72 3.14
C PRO A 130 -18.55 -8.34 4.61
N ALA A 131 -19.17 -9.14 5.49
CA ALA A 131 -19.14 -8.94 6.94
C ALA A 131 -17.75 -9.14 7.58
N TYR A 132 -16.80 -9.79 6.87
CA TYR A 132 -15.42 -9.90 7.36
C TYR A 132 -14.73 -8.54 7.24
N PRO A 133 -14.17 -7.97 8.34
CA PRO A 133 -13.60 -6.64 8.31
C PRO A 133 -12.24 -6.60 7.60
N ALA A 134 -11.98 -5.56 6.83
CA ALA A 134 -10.66 -5.25 6.29
C ALA A 134 -9.90 -4.38 7.29
N THR A 135 -9.10 -4.96 8.17
CA THR A 135 -8.38 -4.27 9.24
C THR A 135 -6.86 -4.39 9.10
N ALA A 136 -6.15 -3.31 9.37
CA ALA A 136 -4.71 -3.33 9.56
C ALA A 136 -4.34 -3.96 10.91
N SER A 137 -3.12 -4.47 11.04
CA SER A 137 -2.58 -4.94 12.30
C SER A 137 -2.28 -3.77 13.22
N GLY A 138 -2.75 -3.80 14.47
CA GLY A 138 -2.58 -2.70 15.42
C GLY A 138 -1.12 -2.31 15.65
N GLU A 139 -0.22 -3.30 15.70
CA GLU A 139 1.24 -3.10 15.82
C GLU A 139 1.81 -2.34 14.61
N THR A 140 1.33 -2.66 13.39
CA THR A 140 1.77 -1.97 12.17
C THR A 140 1.27 -0.53 12.14
N VAL A 141 0.02 -0.29 12.55
CA VAL A 141 -0.53 1.05 12.70
C VAL A 141 0.32 1.86 13.68
N ALA A 142 0.59 1.30 14.87
CA ALA A 142 1.39 1.98 15.90
C ALA A 142 2.82 2.28 15.43
N ALA A 143 3.46 1.35 14.69
CA ALA A 143 4.79 1.56 14.13
C ALA A 143 4.80 2.70 13.11
N LEU A 144 3.84 2.75 12.20
CA LEU A 144 3.70 3.83 11.22
C LEU A 144 3.46 5.18 11.89
N GLN A 145 2.55 5.24 12.88
CA GLN A 145 2.27 6.46 13.66
C GLN A 145 3.53 6.98 14.35
N LYS A 146 4.27 6.10 15.03
CA LYS A 146 5.50 6.46 15.74
C LYS A 146 6.56 7.08 14.81
N VAL A 147 6.65 6.64 13.56
CA VAL A 147 7.57 7.24 12.58
C VAL A 147 7.01 8.57 12.08
N CYS A 148 5.70 8.66 11.78
CA CYS A 148 5.06 9.93 11.39
C CYS A 148 5.22 11.03 12.45
N GLU A 149 5.11 10.70 13.73
CA GLU A 149 5.25 11.64 14.86
C GLU A 149 6.66 12.27 14.97
N LYS A 150 7.67 11.61 14.40
CA LYS A 150 9.05 12.14 14.37
C LYS A 150 9.30 13.11 13.21
N GLU A 151 8.40 13.13 12.22
CA GLU A 151 8.54 13.99 11.04
C GLU A 151 8.02 15.39 11.35
N GLU A 152 8.95 16.33 11.48
CA GLU A 152 8.62 17.73 11.77
C GLU A 152 7.74 18.34 10.66
N GLY A 153 6.67 19.03 11.05
CA GLY A 153 5.75 19.70 10.15
C GLY A 153 4.86 18.76 9.31
N LEU A 154 4.87 17.44 9.59
CA LEU A 154 3.98 16.52 8.90
C LEU A 154 2.55 16.66 9.42
N ASN A 155 1.61 16.95 8.50
CA ASN A 155 0.18 16.85 8.77
C ASN A 155 -0.26 15.41 8.45
N PHE A 156 -0.65 14.63 9.47
CA PHE A 156 -1.13 13.27 9.27
C PHE A 156 -2.34 12.92 10.13
N SER A 157 -3.02 11.85 9.76
CA SER A 157 -4.13 11.28 10.54
C SER A 157 -4.14 9.77 10.44
N THR A 158 -4.80 9.15 11.42
CA THR A 158 -5.01 7.70 11.45
C THR A 158 -6.50 7.41 11.45
N GLY A 159 -6.95 6.49 10.60
CA GLY A 159 -8.37 6.16 10.50
C GLY A 159 -8.71 5.23 9.34
N VAL A 160 -10.00 5.12 9.06
CA VAL A 160 -10.53 4.24 8.02
C VAL A 160 -10.39 4.89 6.65
N MET A 161 -9.97 4.09 5.65
CA MET A 161 -9.94 4.46 4.24
C MET A 161 -11.13 3.86 3.50
N LEU A 162 -11.41 4.35 2.30
CA LEU A 162 -12.27 3.66 1.33
C LEU A 162 -11.37 3.03 0.25
N THR A 163 -11.53 1.73 0.03
CA THR A 163 -10.98 1.10 -1.17
C THR A 163 -12.07 0.97 -2.21
N GLU A 164 -11.89 1.60 -3.37
CA GLU A 164 -12.85 1.58 -4.47
C GLU A 164 -12.26 0.90 -5.71
N GLY A 165 -13.07 0.02 -6.34
CA GLY A 165 -12.62 -0.77 -7.49
C GLY A 165 -12.55 0.02 -8.80
N GLY A 166 -13.26 1.15 -8.90
CA GLY A 166 -13.31 2.01 -10.10
C GLY A 166 -12.74 3.39 -9.85
N PHE A 167 -11.89 3.90 -10.75
CA PHE A 167 -11.36 5.25 -10.66
C PHE A 167 -12.30 6.30 -11.24
N TYR A 168 -13.08 5.95 -12.26
CA TYR A 168 -14.04 6.81 -12.91
C TYR A 168 -15.46 6.42 -12.54
N ASP A 169 -16.31 7.42 -12.28
CA ASP A 169 -17.72 7.20 -12.00
C ASP A 169 -18.46 6.74 -13.26
N GLY A 170 -19.35 5.78 -13.07
CA GLY A 170 -20.34 5.36 -14.05
C GLY A 170 -21.72 6.01 -13.80
N PRO A 171 -22.77 5.55 -14.52
CA PRO A 171 -24.13 6.07 -14.36
C PRO A 171 -24.73 5.95 -12.96
N LEU A 172 -24.19 5.05 -12.13
CA LEU A 172 -24.63 4.88 -10.73
C LEU A 172 -24.08 5.97 -9.80
N GLY A 173 -23.11 6.79 -10.28
CA GLY A 173 -22.42 7.77 -9.44
C GLY A 173 -21.58 7.13 -8.34
N ASN A 174 -21.26 7.91 -7.30
CA ASN A 174 -20.49 7.48 -6.15
C ASN A 174 -21.15 7.86 -4.81
N GLN A 175 -20.66 7.31 -3.72
CA GLN A 175 -21.13 7.59 -2.37
C GLN A 175 -20.10 8.37 -1.53
N HIS A 176 -19.18 9.10 -2.15
CA HIS A 176 -18.05 9.77 -1.49
C HIS A 176 -18.49 10.74 -0.38
N GLN A 177 -19.57 11.52 -0.60
CA GLN A 177 -20.10 12.41 0.43
C GLN A 177 -20.63 11.66 1.68
N MET A 178 -21.22 10.49 1.47
CA MET A 178 -21.68 9.64 2.58
C MET A 178 -20.48 9.16 3.40
N TRP A 179 -19.43 8.66 2.74
CA TRP A 179 -18.24 8.19 3.42
C TRP A 179 -17.48 9.31 4.13
N ALA A 180 -17.40 10.49 3.52
CA ALA A 180 -16.84 11.68 4.17
C ALA A 180 -17.58 12.05 5.46
N LYS A 181 -18.92 12.03 5.45
CA LYS A 181 -19.78 12.27 6.64
C LYS A 181 -19.62 11.18 7.69
N ALA A 182 -19.34 9.94 7.29
CA ALA A 182 -19.05 8.83 8.19
C ALA A 182 -17.64 8.90 8.81
N GLY A 183 -16.84 9.90 8.47
CA GLY A 183 -15.50 10.09 9.01
C GLY A 183 -14.38 9.29 8.30
N VAL A 184 -14.69 8.69 7.15
CA VAL A 184 -13.64 8.06 6.30
C VAL A 184 -12.66 9.13 5.85
N LEU A 185 -11.35 8.84 5.93
CA LEU A 185 -10.30 9.82 5.68
C LEU A 185 -10.11 10.12 4.20
N GLY A 186 -10.14 9.09 3.38
CA GLY A 186 -9.86 9.23 1.95
C GLY A 186 -10.10 7.94 1.18
N ILE A 187 -9.82 7.99 -0.11
CA ILE A 187 -10.09 6.93 -1.09
C ILE A 187 -8.80 6.51 -1.80
N GLU A 188 -8.64 5.21 -1.95
CA GLU A 188 -7.58 4.55 -2.73
C GLU A 188 -8.13 3.24 -3.33
N MET A 189 -7.30 2.35 -3.89
CA MET A 189 -7.82 1.26 -4.71
C MET A 189 -7.40 -0.16 -4.27
N GLU A 190 -6.60 -0.38 -3.19
CA GLU A 190 -6.06 -1.72 -2.89
C GLU A 190 -5.93 -2.07 -1.39
N ALA A 191 -6.15 -1.14 -0.45
CA ALA A 191 -5.92 -1.38 0.98
C ALA A 191 -6.82 -2.48 1.54
N SER A 192 -8.12 -2.49 1.23
CA SER A 192 -9.03 -3.52 1.73
C SER A 192 -8.62 -4.91 1.23
N VAL A 193 -8.13 -4.99 -0.01
CA VAL A 193 -7.66 -6.25 -0.62
C VAL A 193 -6.47 -6.80 0.16
N LEU A 194 -5.47 -5.95 0.46
CA LEU A 194 -4.33 -6.34 1.27
C LEU A 194 -4.78 -6.78 2.67
N PHE A 195 -5.62 -6.00 3.34
CA PHE A 195 -6.02 -6.27 4.72
C PHE A 195 -6.83 -7.57 4.85
N VAL A 196 -7.74 -7.82 3.91
CA VAL A 196 -8.52 -9.07 3.89
C VAL A 196 -7.63 -10.28 3.62
N ILE A 197 -6.77 -10.22 2.59
CA ILE A 197 -5.86 -11.33 2.28
C ILE A 197 -4.90 -11.60 3.44
N ALA A 198 -4.29 -10.56 4.01
CA ALA A 198 -3.39 -10.69 5.15
C ALA A 198 -4.08 -11.32 6.37
N GLY A 199 -5.32 -10.89 6.68
CA GLY A 199 -6.12 -11.46 7.75
C GLY A 199 -6.43 -12.95 7.53
N ILE A 200 -6.86 -13.34 6.32
CA ILE A 200 -7.12 -14.74 5.95
C ILE A 200 -5.84 -15.59 6.06
N ARG A 201 -4.68 -15.02 5.68
CA ARG A 201 -3.38 -15.71 5.66
C ARG A 201 -2.61 -15.62 6.98
N GLY A 202 -3.10 -14.86 7.97
CA GLY A 202 -2.49 -14.74 9.30
C GLY A 202 -1.15 -14.02 9.31
N ILE A 203 -0.96 -13.00 8.44
CA ILE A 203 0.25 -12.16 8.42
C ILE A 203 -0.05 -10.74 8.91
N LYS A 204 0.99 -10.03 9.35
CA LYS A 204 0.89 -8.61 9.73
C LYS A 204 0.73 -7.71 8.50
N THR A 205 -0.08 -6.65 8.62
CA THR A 205 -0.32 -5.72 7.51
C THR A 205 -0.63 -4.31 7.97
N GLY A 206 -0.38 -3.34 7.09
CA GLY A 206 -0.75 -1.94 7.28
C GLY A 206 -0.69 -1.15 5.97
N GLY A 207 -1.13 0.10 6.06
CA GLY A 207 -1.10 1.01 4.91
C GLY A 207 -0.85 2.45 5.33
N ILE A 208 -0.08 3.16 4.51
CA ILE A 208 0.16 4.60 4.63
C ILE A 208 -0.03 5.24 3.26
N PHE A 209 -0.67 6.40 3.23
CA PHE A 209 -1.13 7.03 1.98
C PHE A 209 -0.81 8.51 1.96
N ASN A 210 -0.18 8.96 0.88
CA ASN A 210 0.03 10.37 0.61
C ASN A 210 -1.21 10.96 -0.10
N VAL A 211 -1.75 12.03 0.44
CA VAL A 211 -2.83 12.77 -0.19
C VAL A 211 -2.31 13.47 -1.45
N ASP A 212 -2.88 13.14 -2.59
CA ASP A 212 -2.55 13.75 -3.87
C ASP A 212 -3.58 14.77 -4.34
N ASN A 213 -4.81 14.73 -3.78
CA ASN A 213 -5.86 15.71 -4.03
C ASN A 213 -6.95 15.69 -2.94
N TYR A 214 -7.70 16.79 -2.83
CA TYR A 214 -8.95 16.82 -2.08
C TYR A 214 -10.11 16.56 -3.04
N ILE A 215 -10.87 15.48 -2.80
CA ILE A 215 -11.87 14.97 -3.76
C ILE A 215 -12.95 16.01 -4.08
N PHE A 216 -13.36 16.83 -3.10
CA PHE A 216 -14.46 17.78 -3.27
C PHE A 216 -14.02 19.16 -3.81
N SER A 217 -12.73 19.47 -3.92
CA SER A 217 -12.26 20.70 -4.55
C SER A 217 -12.73 20.83 -6.01
N ARG A 218 -12.85 19.71 -6.71
CA ARG A 218 -13.32 19.64 -8.09
C ARG A 218 -14.78 20.07 -8.25
N LEU A 219 -15.61 19.85 -7.21
CA LEU A 219 -17.01 20.30 -7.20
C LEU A 219 -17.11 21.82 -6.98
N GLU A 220 -16.14 22.41 -6.25
CA GLU A 220 -16.08 23.84 -5.97
C GLU A 220 -15.53 24.63 -7.18
N GLU A 221 -14.65 24.04 -7.98
CA GLU A 221 -13.96 24.68 -9.11
C GLU A 221 -14.57 24.36 -10.49
N GLY A 222 -15.58 23.48 -10.56
CA GLY A 222 -16.27 23.12 -11.81
C GLY A 222 -15.43 22.29 -12.79
N GLU A 223 -14.28 21.80 -12.37
CA GLU A 223 -13.37 21.01 -13.20
C GLU A 223 -13.57 19.50 -12.97
N GLY A 224 -13.77 18.75 -14.05
CA GLY A 224 -13.92 17.28 -14.02
C GLY A 224 -12.59 16.54 -13.76
N ALA A 225 -12.55 15.22 -14.03
CA ALA A 225 -11.38 14.35 -13.83
C ALA A 225 -10.08 14.83 -14.52
N ALA A 226 -10.16 15.79 -15.42
CA ALA A 226 -9.00 16.44 -16.07
C ALA A 226 -8.09 17.22 -15.10
N ALA A 227 -8.56 17.54 -13.90
CA ALA A 227 -7.80 18.29 -12.87
C ALA A 227 -6.92 17.38 -11.95
N TYR A 228 -6.79 16.09 -12.25
CA TYR A 228 -5.88 15.22 -11.51
C TYR A 228 -4.42 15.43 -11.93
N HIS A 229 -3.63 16.07 -11.06
CA HIS A 229 -2.22 16.39 -11.30
C HIS A 229 -1.29 15.73 -10.27
N PRO A 230 -1.01 14.41 -10.42
CA PRO A 230 -0.20 13.65 -9.44
C PRO A 230 1.28 14.03 -9.47
N HIS A 231 1.73 14.83 -10.44
CA HIS A 231 3.13 15.22 -10.65
C HIS A 231 3.49 16.60 -10.08
N ARG A 232 2.61 17.21 -9.25
CA ARG A 232 2.97 18.44 -8.55
C ARG A 232 4.08 18.19 -7.52
N ASP A 233 5.00 19.11 -7.36
CA ASP A 233 6.15 19.00 -6.45
C ASP A 233 5.76 18.59 -5.03
N ILE A 234 4.66 19.14 -4.51
CA ILE A 234 4.16 18.80 -3.16
C ILE A 234 3.75 17.33 -3.05
N VAL A 235 3.14 16.76 -4.11
CA VAL A 235 2.75 15.35 -4.16
C VAL A 235 3.98 14.46 -4.28
N ILE A 236 4.94 14.83 -5.13
CA ILE A 236 6.20 14.08 -5.29
C ILE A 236 6.96 14.03 -3.95
N LYS A 237 7.17 15.18 -3.29
CA LYS A 237 7.81 15.24 -1.97
C LYS A 237 7.05 14.46 -0.90
N GLY A 238 5.72 14.50 -0.94
CA GLY A 238 4.84 13.70 -0.08
C GLY A 238 5.04 12.19 -0.30
N ASN A 239 5.13 11.74 -1.55
CA ASN A 239 5.40 10.35 -1.91
C ASN A 239 6.77 9.88 -1.41
N GLU A 240 7.81 10.70 -1.58
CA GLU A 240 9.15 10.40 -1.08
C GLU A 240 9.18 10.28 0.45
N ARG A 241 8.53 11.23 1.16
CA ARG A 241 8.40 11.20 2.62
C ARG A 241 7.65 9.96 3.07
N MET A 242 6.50 9.67 2.50
CA MET A 242 5.71 8.47 2.77
C MET A 242 6.52 7.18 2.61
N CYS A 243 7.27 7.06 1.51
CA CYS A 243 8.11 5.89 1.25
C CYS A 243 9.20 5.71 2.30
N ARG A 244 9.87 6.79 2.74
CA ARG A 244 10.86 6.73 3.82
C ARG A 244 10.24 6.30 5.14
N ILE A 245 9.10 6.88 5.51
CA ILE A 245 8.36 6.52 6.73
C ILE A 245 7.96 5.04 6.70
N ALA A 246 7.41 4.57 5.58
CA ALA A 246 6.98 3.19 5.43
C ALA A 246 8.18 2.21 5.52
N LEU A 247 9.29 2.54 4.86
CA LEU A 247 10.50 1.72 4.87
C LEU A 247 11.11 1.64 6.29
N GLU A 248 11.18 2.76 7.00
CA GLU A 248 11.63 2.81 8.40
C GLU A 248 10.72 1.97 9.32
N ALA A 249 9.39 2.12 9.20
CA ALA A 249 8.46 1.33 9.99
C ALA A 249 8.60 -0.18 9.73
N VAL A 250 8.68 -0.60 8.46
CA VAL A 250 8.86 -2.01 8.07
C VAL A 250 10.17 -2.58 8.62
N ALA A 251 11.24 -1.80 8.62
CA ALA A 251 12.55 -2.25 9.11
C ALA A 251 12.60 -2.38 10.65
N THR A 252 11.87 -1.54 11.38
CA THR A 252 11.93 -1.48 12.85
C THR A 252 10.93 -2.38 13.57
N MET A 253 9.90 -2.88 12.87
CA MET A 253 8.88 -3.77 13.48
C MET A 253 9.46 -5.12 13.86
N GLU A 254 8.92 -5.73 14.91
CA GLU A 254 9.09 -7.15 15.20
C GLU A 254 8.11 -8.00 14.35
N LEU A 255 8.58 -9.18 13.90
CA LEU A 255 7.78 -10.11 13.08
C LEU A 255 7.06 -11.14 13.92
#